data_7057bebf57614ba748c5f64c451e1822
#
_entry.id   7057bebf57614ba748c5f64c451e1822
#
_cell.length_a   1.000
_cell.length_b   1.000
_cell.length_c   1.000
_cell.angle_alpha   90.00
_cell.angle_beta   90.00
_cell.angle_gamma   90.00
#
_symmetry.space_group_name_H-M   'P 1'
#
loop_
_entity.id
_entity.type
_entity.pdbx_description
1 polymer ?
#
loop_
_entity_poly.entity_id
_entity_poly.type
_entity_poly.pdbx_seq_one_letter_code
_entity_poly.pdbx_strand_id
1 'polypeptide(L)'
;MLKANFITAQEAAEKIQDGSILCTIGMTLVSASESILKAIEKRFETVGHPADITLVHSCGQSDRKDGIQHLAHEGLVKRIVGSHWGLQPRWMEMIANSQVEAYCLPQGQIAQLYRSMACGLPGKMSKVGLGTFIDPRVEGGKMNDRTKPLPDLVDILEYGGEEYMFYKEIPLDTVLIRGTVCDEMGNLTTTEEAMKLEVLPAVLAAKRYGGRVIAQVKQVVQSGTINPKDVTVPGVFI
;
A
#
# COMPACT_ATOMS: atom_id res chain seq x y z
N MET A 1 29.90 1.28 -4.14
CA MET A 1 28.55 1.57 -4.73
C MET A 1 27.52 0.66 -4.06
N LEU A 2 26.38 1.18 -3.67
CA LEU A 2 25.26 0.36 -3.18
C LEU A 2 24.78 -0.52 -4.34
N LYS A 3 24.67 -1.82 -4.11
CA LYS A 3 24.03 -2.77 -5.04
C LYS A 3 22.68 -3.16 -4.49
N ALA A 4 21.70 -3.33 -5.37
CA ALA A 4 20.41 -3.90 -4.99
C ALA A 4 20.59 -5.35 -4.50
N ASN A 5 19.77 -5.75 -3.53
CA ASN A 5 19.77 -7.12 -3.04
C ASN A 5 18.68 -7.91 -3.78
N PHE A 6 19.09 -8.80 -4.67
CA PHE A 6 18.17 -9.67 -5.43
C PHE A 6 17.86 -10.92 -4.61
N ILE A 7 16.59 -11.13 -4.34
CA ILE A 7 16.06 -12.20 -3.49
C ILE A 7 14.86 -12.87 -4.17
N THR A 8 14.53 -14.05 -3.70
CA THR A 8 13.32 -14.77 -4.12
C THR A 8 12.06 -14.15 -3.50
N ALA A 9 10.89 -14.47 -4.03
CA ALA A 9 9.62 -14.03 -3.46
C ALA A 9 9.43 -14.56 -2.02
N GLN A 10 9.92 -15.76 -1.71
CA GLN A 10 9.91 -16.35 -0.37
C GLN A 10 10.76 -15.53 0.61
N GLU A 11 12.00 -15.25 0.25
CA GLU A 11 12.89 -14.40 1.05
C GLU A 11 12.33 -12.98 1.22
N ALA A 12 11.62 -12.45 0.20
CA ALA A 12 10.92 -11.18 0.29
C ALA A 12 9.79 -11.23 1.32
N ALA A 13 8.98 -12.30 1.33
CA ALA A 13 7.93 -12.50 2.31
C ALA A 13 8.48 -12.60 3.74
N GLU A 14 9.66 -13.20 3.94
CA GLU A 14 10.34 -13.28 5.25
C GLU A 14 10.77 -11.92 5.81
N LYS A 15 10.92 -10.89 4.95
CA LYS A 15 11.26 -9.53 5.38
C LYS A 15 10.08 -8.77 5.99
N ILE A 16 8.85 -9.26 5.81
CA ILE A 16 7.65 -8.62 6.35
C ILE A 16 7.47 -9.11 7.79
N GLN A 17 7.45 -8.16 8.73
CA GLN A 17 7.37 -8.43 10.15
C GLN A 17 5.91 -8.44 10.63
N ASP A 18 5.65 -9.14 11.74
CA ASP A 18 4.36 -9.08 12.42
C ASP A 18 4.02 -7.66 12.84
N GLY A 19 2.76 -7.29 12.75
CA GLY A 19 2.27 -5.96 13.11
C GLY A 19 2.71 -4.82 12.20
N SER A 20 3.51 -5.09 11.13
CA SER A 20 4.00 -4.03 10.24
C SER A 20 2.90 -3.41 9.40
N ILE A 21 3.13 -2.17 8.96
CA ILE A 21 2.27 -1.47 8.01
C ILE A 21 2.80 -1.72 6.60
N LEU A 22 2.12 -2.60 5.89
CA LEU A 22 2.42 -3.03 4.53
C LEU A 22 1.60 -2.24 3.52
N CYS A 23 2.25 -1.49 2.66
CA CYS A 23 1.61 -0.82 1.52
C CYS A 23 1.81 -1.62 0.25
N THR A 24 0.75 -1.77 -0.54
CA THR A 24 0.80 -2.40 -1.87
C THR A 24 0.32 -1.43 -2.93
N ILE A 25 1.01 -1.40 -4.07
CA ILE A 25 0.66 -0.56 -5.22
C ILE A 25 0.18 -1.44 -6.36
N GLY A 26 -0.98 -1.08 -6.92
CA GLY A 26 -1.62 -1.78 -8.03
C GLY A 26 -3.05 -1.32 -8.24
N MET A 27 -3.63 -1.69 -9.36
CA MET A 27 -5.05 -1.48 -9.67
C MET A 27 -5.56 -2.70 -10.44
N THR A 28 -6.61 -3.35 -9.97
CA THR A 28 -6.97 -4.71 -10.40
C THR A 28 -5.76 -5.64 -10.26
N LEU A 29 -5.18 -6.17 -11.35
CA LEU A 29 -3.89 -6.88 -11.33
C LEU A 29 -2.75 -6.08 -11.99
N VAL A 30 -3.06 -4.87 -12.49
CA VAL A 30 -2.04 -3.99 -13.09
C VAL A 30 -1.08 -3.55 -12.00
N SER A 31 0.21 -3.75 -12.24
CA SER A 31 1.30 -3.43 -11.32
C SER A 31 1.23 -4.09 -9.94
N ALA A 32 0.41 -5.13 -9.77
CA ALA A 32 0.37 -5.92 -8.54
C ALA A 32 1.62 -6.82 -8.42
N SER A 33 2.20 -6.89 -7.22
CA SER A 33 3.38 -7.72 -6.91
C SER A 33 2.96 -9.17 -6.59
N GLU A 34 2.32 -9.82 -7.55
CA GLU A 34 1.58 -11.07 -7.40
C GLU A 34 2.41 -12.22 -6.80
N SER A 35 3.66 -12.39 -7.24
CA SER A 35 4.51 -13.45 -6.73
C SER A 35 4.85 -13.26 -5.24
N ILE A 36 5.02 -12.01 -4.81
CA ILE A 36 5.30 -11.69 -3.41
C ILE A 36 4.03 -11.89 -2.57
N LEU A 37 2.85 -11.47 -3.07
CA LEU A 37 1.58 -11.66 -2.37
C LEU A 37 1.30 -13.16 -2.14
N LYS A 38 1.49 -14.01 -3.14
CA LYS A 38 1.40 -15.47 -3.02
C LYS A 38 2.41 -16.06 -2.02
N ALA A 39 3.63 -15.53 -2.00
CA ALA A 39 4.64 -15.98 -1.06
C ALA A 39 4.31 -15.61 0.40
N ILE A 40 3.69 -14.44 0.62
CA ILE A 40 3.21 -14.02 1.95
C ILE A 40 2.08 -14.95 2.40
N GLU A 41 1.08 -15.23 1.54
CA GLU A 41 0.00 -16.18 1.82
C GLU A 41 0.56 -17.53 2.23
N LYS A 42 1.43 -18.12 1.39
CA LYS A 42 2.04 -19.42 1.64
C LYS A 42 2.83 -19.46 2.95
N ARG A 43 3.59 -18.41 3.25
CA ARG A 43 4.33 -18.32 4.52
C ARG A 43 3.37 -18.30 5.71
N PHE A 44 2.32 -17.50 5.64
CA PHE A 44 1.29 -17.44 6.69
C PHE A 44 0.63 -18.80 6.89
N GLU A 45 0.19 -19.48 5.85
CA GLU A 45 -0.42 -20.80 5.91
C GLU A 45 0.52 -21.87 6.49
N THR A 46 1.84 -21.72 6.29
CA THR A 46 2.82 -22.74 6.72
C THR A 46 3.30 -22.51 8.16
N VAL A 47 3.57 -21.26 8.54
CA VAL A 47 4.23 -20.92 9.82
C VAL A 47 3.48 -19.89 10.65
N GLY A 48 2.32 -19.36 10.18
CA GLY A 48 1.52 -18.36 10.90
C GLY A 48 2.09 -16.94 10.88
N HIS A 49 3.06 -16.65 10.00
CA HIS A 49 3.72 -15.34 9.89
C HIS A 49 3.77 -14.86 8.44
N PRO A 50 3.72 -13.53 8.18
CA PRO A 50 3.54 -12.45 9.16
C PRO A 50 2.12 -12.48 9.75
N ALA A 51 1.95 -11.95 10.95
CA ALA A 51 0.68 -11.85 11.63
C ALA A 51 0.32 -10.39 11.94
N ASP A 52 -0.98 -10.10 12.05
CA ASP A 52 -1.52 -8.82 12.51
C ASP A 52 -1.05 -7.58 11.73
N ILE A 53 -0.69 -7.73 10.47
CA ILE A 53 -0.24 -6.58 9.66
C ILE A 53 -1.38 -5.58 9.41
N THR A 54 -1.02 -4.32 9.17
CA THR A 54 -1.93 -3.32 8.60
C THR A 54 -1.67 -3.22 7.09
N LEU A 55 -2.66 -3.57 6.27
CA LEU A 55 -2.58 -3.46 4.82
C LEU A 55 -3.10 -2.10 4.36
N VAL A 56 -2.30 -1.36 3.60
CA VAL A 56 -2.66 -0.06 3.02
C VAL A 56 -2.59 -0.13 1.50
N HIS A 57 -3.66 0.28 0.83
CA HIS A 57 -3.69 0.37 -0.62
C HIS A 57 -4.61 1.50 -1.10
N SER A 58 -4.25 2.17 -2.18
CA SER A 58 -5.08 3.26 -2.74
C SER A 58 -6.23 2.72 -3.58
N CYS A 59 -5.98 1.72 -4.41
CA CYS A 59 -6.96 1.11 -5.31
C CYS A 59 -7.16 -0.37 -4.99
N GLY A 60 -8.32 -0.91 -5.32
CA GLY A 60 -8.61 -2.32 -5.23
C GLY A 60 -7.73 -3.15 -6.18
N GLN A 61 -6.98 -4.10 -5.64
CA GLN A 61 -5.98 -4.90 -6.35
C GLN A 61 -6.41 -6.37 -6.41
N SER A 62 -7.32 -6.70 -7.31
CA SER A 62 -7.75 -8.07 -7.54
C SER A 62 -8.57 -8.20 -8.83
N ASP A 63 -8.62 -9.40 -9.36
CA ASP A 63 -9.54 -9.85 -10.41
C ASP A 63 -10.61 -10.81 -9.88
N ARG A 64 -10.83 -10.83 -8.56
CA ARG A 64 -11.68 -11.72 -7.74
C ARG A 64 -10.99 -13.00 -7.27
N LYS A 65 -9.78 -13.30 -7.71
CA LYS A 65 -9.00 -14.50 -7.31
C LYS A 65 -7.63 -14.12 -6.79
N ASP A 66 -6.89 -13.37 -7.56
CA ASP A 66 -5.50 -13.01 -7.33
C ASP A 66 -5.37 -11.60 -6.72
N GLY A 67 -4.16 -11.10 -6.61
CA GLY A 67 -3.86 -9.81 -6.01
C GLY A 67 -3.92 -9.85 -4.48
N ILE A 68 -4.40 -8.78 -3.85
CA ILE A 68 -4.47 -8.71 -2.38
C ILE A 68 -5.45 -9.70 -1.73
N GLN A 69 -6.22 -10.46 -2.54
CA GLN A 69 -7.02 -11.58 -2.05
C GLN A 69 -6.18 -12.65 -1.33
N HIS A 70 -4.90 -12.81 -1.73
CA HIS A 70 -3.94 -13.67 -1.06
C HIS A 70 -3.68 -13.29 0.40
N LEU A 71 -3.94 -12.04 0.77
CA LEU A 71 -3.74 -11.58 2.14
C LEU A 71 -5.01 -11.65 2.99
N ALA A 72 -6.16 -12.05 2.41
CA ALA A 72 -7.43 -12.12 3.09
C ALA A 72 -7.55 -13.38 3.96
N HIS A 73 -6.79 -13.41 5.04
CA HIS A 73 -6.79 -14.46 6.07
C HIS A 73 -6.90 -13.84 7.46
N GLU A 74 -7.74 -14.43 8.29
CA GLU A 74 -7.85 -14.05 9.70
C GLU A 74 -6.52 -14.31 10.43
N GLY A 75 -6.04 -13.32 11.16
CA GLY A 75 -4.72 -13.37 11.82
C GLY A 75 -3.55 -12.86 10.95
N LEU A 76 -3.63 -12.93 9.62
CA LEU A 76 -2.61 -12.32 8.76
C LEU A 76 -2.76 -10.80 8.75
N VAL A 77 -3.95 -10.30 8.45
CA VAL A 77 -4.23 -8.86 8.42
C VAL A 77 -5.20 -8.49 9.54
N LYS A 78 -4.72 -7.65 10.44
CA LYS A 78 -5.53 -7.06 11.51
C LYS A 78 -6.35 -5.88 11.03
N ARG A 79 -5.76 -5.04 10.17
CA ARG A 79 -6.37 -3.79 9.66
C ARG A 79 -6.14 -3.64 8.17
N ILE A 80 -7.19 -3.21 7.47
CA ILE A 80 -7.09 -2.80 6.06
C ILE A 80 -7.55 -1.35 5.89
N VAL A 81 -6.75 -0.56 5.17
CA VAL A 81 -7.06 0.81 4.77
C VAL A 81 -7.02 0.91 3.27
N GLY A 82 -8.13 1.16 2.65
CA GLY A 82 -8.23 1.21 1.18
C GLY A 82 -9.42 2.02 0.69
N SER A 83 -9.65 2.02 -0.60
CA SER A 83 -10.74 2.80 -1.19
C SER A 83 -11.94 1.95 -1.62
N HIS A 84 -11.71 0.68 -1.94
CA HIS A 84 -12.76 -0.14 -2.53
C HIS A 84 -12.36 -1.63 -2.56
N TRP A 85 -13.33 -2.51 -2.28
CA TRP A 85 -13.13 -3.97 -2.26
C TRP A 85 -14.12 -4.74 -3.16
N GLY A 86 -14.80 -4.07 -4.08
CA GLY A 86 -15.82 -4.69 -4.94
C GLY A 86 -15.32 -5.83 -5.85
N LEU A 87 -14.01 -5.91 -6.09
CA LEU A 87 -13.36 -7.03 -6.79
C LEU A 87 -12.63 -8.00 -5.85
N GLN A 88 -12.84 -7.87 -4.53
CA GLN A 88 -12.17 -8.69 -3.51
C GLN A 88 -13.21 -9.39 -2.62
N PRO A 89 -13.86 -10.47 -3.09
CA PRO A 89 -14.93 -11.14 -2.36
C PRO A 89 -14.52 -11.62 -0.95
N ARG A 90 -13.32 -12.16 -0.76
CA ARG A 90 -12.83 -12.55 0.58
C ARG A 90 -12.74 -11.34 1.53
N TRP A 91 -12.22 -10.20 1.05
CA TRP A 91 -12.17 -8.98 1.85
C TRP A 91 -13.57 -8.46 2.19
N MET A 92 -14.49 -8.47 1.21
CA MET A 92 -15.88 -8.06 1.46
C MET A 92 -16.52 -8.91 2.55
N GLU A 93 -16.33 -10.22 2.52
CA GLU A 93 -16.82 -11.16 3.54
C GLU A 93 -16.20 -10.89 4.91
N MET A 94 -14.88 -10.77 5.01
CA MET A 94 -14.17 -10.48 6.26
C MET A 94 -14.60 -9.13 6.88
N ILE A 95 -14.80 -8.10 6.04
CA ILE A 95 -15.25 -6.79 6.50
C ILE A 95 -16.69 -6.87 7.00
N ALA A 96 -17.59 -7.52 6.26
CA ALA A 96 -19.00 -7.68 6.64
C ALA A 96 -19.17 -8.47 7.94
N ASN A 97 -18.32 -9.47 8.17
CA ASN A 97 -18.32 -10.31 9.38
C ASN A 97 -17.48 -9.71 10.53
N SER A 98 -16.98 -8.47 10.39
CA SER A 98 -16.12 -7.81 11.40
C SER A 98 -14.88 -8.62 11.80
N GLN A 99 -14.33 -9.42 10.90
CA GLN A 99 -13.11 -10.22 11.13
C GLN A 99 -11.83 -9.39 11.01
N VAL A 100 -11.90 -8.23 10.35
CA VAL A 100 -10.80 -7.29 10.14
C VAL A 100 -11.24 -5.86 10.45
N GLU A 101 -10.34 -5.03 10.98
CA GLU A 101 -10.55 -3.58 11.09
C GLU A 101 -10.48 -2.98 9.68
N ALA A 102 -11.50 -2.24 9.24
CA ALA A 102 -11.56 -1.74 7.88
C ALA A 102 -11.90 -0.25 7.81
N TYR A 103 -11.04 0.52 7.13
CA TYR A 103 -11.25 1.93 6.83
C TYR A 103 -11.33 2.14 5.32
N CYS A 104 -12.42 2.75 4.86
CA CYS A 104 -12.61 3.14 3.48
C CYS A 104 -12.33 4.64 3.32
N LEU A 105 -11.27 4.97 2.61
CA LEU A 105 -10.88 6.35 2.31
C LEU A 105 -10.90 6.58 0.79
N PRO A 106 -11.12 7.81 0.30
CA PRO A 106 -11.13 8.06 -1.13
C PRO A 106 -9.79 7.74 -1.78
N GLN A 107 -9.80 6.97 -2.86
CA GLN A 107 -8.59 6.54 -3.59
C GLN A 107 -7.63 7.70 -3.87
N GLY A 108 -8.15 8.81 -4.43
CA GLY A 108 -7.33 9.98 -4.76
C GLY A 108 -6.72 10.64 -3.53
N GLN A 109 -7.37 10.56 -2.35
CA GLN A 109 -6.80 11.10 -1.11
C GLN A 109 -5.69 10.21 -0.58
N ILE A 110 -5.81 8.87 -0.64
CA ILE A 110 -4.73 7.95 -0.27
C ILE A 110 -3.51 8.16 -1.18
N ALA A 111 -3.72 8.23 -2.50
CA ALA A 111 -2.66 8.48 -3.47
C ALA A 111 -1.94 9.83 -3.25
N GLN A 112 -2.69 10.89 -2.90
CA GLN A 112 -2.12 12.19 -2.56
C GLN A 112 -1.49 12.20 -1.16
N LEU A 113 -2.00 11.40 -0.22
CA LEU A 113 -1.42 11.25 1.11
C LEU A 113 0.01 10.72 1.03
N TYR A 114 0.30 9.73 0.16
CA TYR A 114 1.68 9.28 -0.07
C TYR A 114 2.61 10.42 -0.49
N ARG A 115 2.14 11.35 -1.34
CA ARG A 115 2.92 12.54 -1.73
C ARG A 115 3.18 13.48 -0.54
N SER A 116 2.15 13.72 0.26
CA SER A 116 2.27 14.54 1.47
C SER A 116 3.26 13.94 2.46
N MET A 117 3.16 12.64 2.72
CA MET A 117 4.07 11.88 3.58
C MET A 117 5.50 11.91 3.05
N ALA A 118 5.71 11.74 1.75
CA ALA A 118 7.03 11.85 1.11
C ALA A 118 7.68 13.22 1.32
N CYS A 119 6.87 14.28 1.38
CA CYS A 119 7.30 15.65 1.68
C CYS A 119 7.47 15.93 3.20
N GLY A 120 7.22 14.96 4.07
CA GLY A 120 7.29 15.14 5.53
C GLY A 120 6.12 15.88 6.14
N LEU A 121 4.98 15.96 5.44
CA LEU A 121 3.76 16.55 5.98
C LEU A 121 3.01 15.52 6.83
N PRO A 122 2.35 15.94 7.93
CA PRO A 122 1.65 15.04 8.86
C PRO A 122 0.33 14.51 8.31
N GLY A 123 -0.04 14.87 7.08
CA GLY A 123 -1.27 14.47 6.43
C GLY A 123 -1.61 15.30 5.20
N LYS A 124 -2.85 15.16 4.75
CA LYS A 124 -3.36 15.82 3.53
C LYS A 124 -4.68 16.52 3.82
N MET A 125 -4.73 17.83 3.59
CA MET A 125 -5.97 18.61 3.60
C MET A 125 -6.73 18.48 2.28
N SER A 126 -8.06 18.37 2.35
CA SER A 126 -8.95 18.33 1.18
C SER A 126 -10.39 18.60 1.58
N LYS A 127 -11.22 19.13 0.68
CA LYS A 127 -12.68 19.17 0.88
C LYS A 127 -13.38 17.86 0.50
N VAL A 128 -12.67 16.94 -0.18
CA VAL A 128 -13.21 15.63 -0.56
C VAL A 128 -13.51 14.82 0.71
N GLY A 129 -14.72 14.32 0.81
CA GLY A 129 -15.18 13.51 1.95
C GLY A 129 -16.06 14.26 2.96
N LEU A 130 -16.06 15.60 2.96
CA LEU A 130 -16.94 16.39 3.84
C LEU A 130 -18.41 15.99 3.67
N GLY A 131 -19.11 15.73 4.78
CA GLY A 131 -20.54 15.36 4.81
C GLY A 131 -20.85 13.97 4.25
N THR A 132 -19.85 13.16 3.92
CA THR A 132 -20.02 11.76 3.50
C THR A 132 -19.72 10.81 4.66
N PHE A 133 -19.88 9.49 4.43
CA PHE A 133 -19.53 8.46 5.44
C PHE A 133 -18.06 8.51 5.88
N ILE A 134 -17.18 9.19 5.15
CA ILE A 134 -15.76 9.38 5.50
C ILE A 134 -15.58 10.49 6.53
N ASP A 135 -16.50 11.45 6.57
CA ASP A 135 -16.47 12.54 7.57
C ASP A 135 -16.51 11.95 8.99
N PRO A 136 -15.56 12.31 9.88
CA PRO A 136 -15.52 11.75 11.25
C PRO A 136 -16.76 12.08 12.08
N ARG A 137 -17.53 13.09 11.70
CA ARG A 137 -18.83 13.43 12.32
C ARG A 137 -19.94 12.48 11.91
N VAL A 138 -19.73 11.66 10.85
CA VAL A 138 -20.69 10.66 10.36
C VAL A 138 -20.20 9.27 10.75
N GLU A 139 -19.22 8.71 10.04
CA GLU A 139 -18.69 7.35 10.30
C GLU A 139 -17.16 7.30 10.31
N GLY A 140 -16.45 8.34 9.84
CA GLY A 140 -14.99 8.37 9.79
C GLY A 140 -14.37 7.34 8.83
N GLY A 141 -15.13 6.88 7.84
CA GLY A 141 -14.72 5.83 6.91
C GLY A 141 -14.64 4.43 7.51
N LYS A 142 -15.16 4.22 8.72
CA LYS A 142 -15.14 2.93 9.44
C LYS A 142 -16.23 2.01 8.89
N MET A 143 -15.85 0.82 8.45
CA MET A 143 -16.71 -0.05 7.65
C MET A 143 -17.49 -1.09 8.45
N ASN A 144 -17.17 -1.30 9.73
CA ASN A 144 -17.81 -2.35 10.54
C ASN A 144 -17.71 -2.09 12.05
N ASP A 145 -18.39 -2.91 12.85
CA ASP A 145 -18.47 -2.74 14.29
C ASP A 145 -17.12 -2.91 15.00
N ARG A 146 -16.21 -3.73 14.46
CA ARG A 146 -14.85 -3.86 14.97
C ARG A 146 -14.05 -2.57 14.84
N THR A 147 -14.30 -1.78 13.79
CA THR A 147 -13.57 -0.54 13.50
C THR A 147 -14.18 0.67 14.20
N LYS A 148 -15.50 0.70 14.44
CA LYS A 148 -16.22 1.85 15.04
C LYS A 148 -15.58 2.43 16.30
N PRO A 149 -15.13 1.62 17.29
CA PRO A 149 -14.54 2.15 18.53
C PRO A 149 -13.10 2.65 18.38
N LEU A 150 -12.47 2.45 17.23
CA LEU A 150 -11.07 2.80 17.00
C LEU A 150 -10.92 4.29 16.63
N PRO A 151 -9.70 4.87 16.81
CA PRO A 151 -9.41 6.24 16.41
C PRO A 151 -9.70 6.51 14.94
N ASP A 152 -10.13 7.73 14.63
CA ASP A 152 -10.32 8.18 13.25
C ASP A 152 -8.97 8.40 12.54
N LEU A 153 -8.90 8.00 11.27
CA LEU A 153 -7.79 8.30 10.37
C LEU A 153 -7.96 9.66 9.67
N VAL A 154 -9.05 10.35 9.97
CA VAL A 154 -9.40 11.66 9.42
C VAL A 154 -9.83 12.59 10.54
N ASP A 155 -9.53 13.89 10.39
CA ASP A 155 -10.02 14.95 11.27
C ASP A 155 -10.70 16.04 10.45
N ILE A 156 -11.40 16.97 11.11
CA ILE A 156 -11.86 18.22 10.52
C ILE A 156 -10.92 19.34 10.97
N LEU A 157 -10.43 20.11 10.03
CA LEU A 157 -9.65 21.32 10.27
C LEU A 157 -10.39 22.52 9.70
N GLU A 158 -10.39 23.61 10.44
CA GLU A 158 -10.83 24.91 9.92
C GLU A 158 -9.60 25.72 9.47
N TYR A 159 -9.64 26.21 8.25
CA TYR A 159 -8.60 27.07 7.71
C TYR A 159 -9.20 28.12 6.76
N GLY A 160 -8.90 29.40 7.02
CA GLY A 160 -9.42 30.51 6.23
C GLY A 160 -10.95 30.69 6.29
N GLY A 161 -11.59 30.24 7.38
CA GLY A 161 -13.05 30.28 7.54
C GLY A 161 -13.79 29.16 6.79
N GLU A 162 -13.08 28.16 6.31
CA GLU A 162 -13.63 26.99 5.62
C GLU A 162 -13.21 25.69 6.32
N GLU A 163 -14.10 24.68 6.29
CA GLU A 163 -13.80 23.35 6.80
C GLU A 163 -13.09 22.48 5.75
N TYR A 164 -12.16 21.66 6.22
CA TYR A 164 -11.43 20.69 5.44
C TYR A 164 -11.35 19.35 6.18
N MET A 165 -11.42 18.26 5.45
CA MET A 165 -10.96 16.95 5.90
C MET A 165 -9.44 16.96 6.02
N PHE A 166 -8.90 16.41 7.09
CA PHE A 166 -7.47 16.17 7.26
C PHE A 166 -7.22 14.67 7.33
N TYR A 167 -6.68 14.11 6.26
CA TYR A 167 -6.27 12.71 6.17
C TYR A 167 -4.92 12.56 6.85
N LYS A 168 -4.87 11.83 7.97
CA LYS A 168 -3.66 11.65 8.79
C LYS A 168 -2.65 10.76 8.08
N GLU A 169 -1.37 11.01 8.32
CA GLU A 169 -0.29 10.15 7.84
C GLU A 169 -0.42 8.71 8.38
N ILE A 170 0.04 7.76 7.57
CA ILE A 170 0.11 6.34 7.93
C ILE A 170 1.56 5.89 7.70
N PRO A 171 2.41 5.83 8.76
CA PRO A 171 3.82 5.46 8.63
C PRO A 171 3.98 4.08 7.99
N LEU A 172 4.63 4.00 6.82
CA LEU A 172 4.77 2.76 6.06
C LEU A 172 6.07 2.05 6.42
N ASP A 173 5.98 0.82 6.94
CA ASP A 173 7.16 -0.01 7.25
C ASP A 173 7.71 -0.73 6.02
N THR A 174 6.82 -1.16 5.14
CA THR A 174 7.19 -1.85 3.89
C THR A 174 6.26 -1.44 2.77
N VAL A 175 6.82 -1.17 1.60
CA VAL A 175 6.04 -0.98 0.38
C VAL A 175 6.40 -2.04 -0.65
N LEU A 176 5.39 -2.70 -1.21
CA LEU A 176 5.51 -3.62 -2.35
C LEU A 176 5.18 -2.88 -3.63
N ILE A 177 6.10 -2.91 -4.56
CA ILE A 177 5.93 -2.32 -5.90
C ILE A 177 6.26 -3.35 -6.98
N ARG A 178 5.77 -3.09 -8.18
CA ARG A 178 6.14 -3.84 -9.37
C ARG A 178 6.79 -2.91 -10.39
N GLY A 179 7.79 -3.45 -11.09
CA GLY A 179 8.45 -2.77 -12.20
C GLY A 179 8.77 -3.73 -13.33
N THR A 180 9.18 -3.18 -14.46
CA THR A 180 9.54 -3.95 -15.65
C THR A 180 10.99 -4.43 -15.57
N VAL A 181 11.91 -3.50 -15.51
CA VAL A 181 13.36 -3.77 -15.51
C VAL A 181 13.99 -3.10 -14.29
N CYS A 182 14.90 -3.82 -13.64
CA CYS A 182 15.77 -3.30 -12.61
C CYS A 182 17.23 -3.52 -13.00
N ASP A 183 18.10 -2.56 -12.79
CA ASP A 183 19.54 -2.79 -12.93
C ASP A 183 20.18 -3.24 -11.61
N GLU A 184 21.46 -3.65 -11.66
CA GLU A 184 22.20 -4.12 -10.49
C GLU A 184 22.33 -3.08 -9.37
N MET A 185 22.10 -1.80 -9.68
CA MET A 185 22.12 -0.68 -8.73
C MET A 185 20.74 -0.41 -8.13
N GLY A 186 19.69 -1.13 -8.56
CA GLY A 186 18.33 -0.95 -8.10
C GLY A 186 17.54 0.11 -8.89
N ASN A 187 18.07 0.69 -9.96
CA ASN A 187 17.28 1.60 -10.79
C ASN A 187 16.16 0.84 -11.49
N LEU A 188 14.92 1.20 -11.20
CA LEU A 188 13.72 0.46 -11.61
C LEU A 188 12.91 1.26 -12.64
N THR A 189 12.49 0.57 -13.70
CA THR A 189 11.58 1.09 -14.71
C THR A 189 10.18 0.49 -14.58
N THR A 190 9.19 1.19 -15.13
CA THR A 190 7.81 0.70 -15.29
C THR A 190 7.37 0.80 -16.74
N THR A 191 8.28 0.63 -17.69
CA THR A 191 8.07 0.92 -19.11
C THR A 191 7.05 -0.01 -19.79
N GLU A 192 6.91 -1.26 -19.32
CA GLU A 192 5.91 -2.20 -19.81
C GLU A 192 4.69 -2.33 -18.87
N GLU A 193 4.69 -1.63 -17.74
CA GLU A 193 3.52 -1.59 -16.89
C GLU A 193 2.46 -0.69 -17.53
N ALA A 194 1.20 -1.14 -17.58
CA ALA A 194 0.11 -0.37 -18.20
C ALA A 194 -0.13 1.00 -17.54
N MET A 195 0.22 1.11 -16.25
CA MET A 195 0.11 2.35 -15.47
C MET A 195 1.27 2.49 -14.50
N LYS A 196 1.75 3.74 -14.30
CA LYS A 196 2.79 4.04 -13.30
C LYS A 196 2.23 4.09 -11.87
N LEU A 197 0.96 4.41 -11.74
CA LEU A 197 0.27 4.59 -10.46
C LEU A 197 1.07 5.51 -9.50
N GLU A 198 0.93 5.31 -8.21
CA GLU A 198 1.64 6.06 -7.17
C GLU A 198 2.93 5.38 -6.66
N VAL A 199 3.61 4.60 -7.53
CA VAL A 199 4.82 3.83 -7.18
C VAL A 199 5.86 4.71 -6.49
N LEU A 200 6.33 5.77 -7.15
CA LEU A 200 7.37 6.63 -6.57
C LEU A 200 6.92 7.37 -5.30
N PRO A 201 5.73 7.99 -5.24
CA PRO A 201 5.23 8.60 -4.01
C PRO A 201 5.17 7.65 -2.81
N ALA A 202 4.72 6.41 -2.99
CA ALA A 202 4.66 5.42 -1.91
C ALA A 202 6.04 4.97 -1.46
N VAL A 203 6.98 4.78 -2.39
CA VAL A 203 8.40 4.50 -2.09
C VAL A 203 9.01 5.61 -1.24
N LEU A 204 8.86 6.86 -1.65
CA LEU A 204 9.40 8.00 -0.92
C LEU A 204 8.74 8.17 0.47
N ALA A 205 7.42 7.91 0.56
CA ALA A 205 6.70 7.89 1.83
C ALA A 205 7.28 6.84 2.78
N ALA A 206 7.48 5.59 2.33
CA ALA A 206 8.08 4.54 3.16
C ALA A 206 9.50 4.92 3.61
N LYS A 207 10.34 5.41 2.69
CA LYS A 207 11.72 5.84 3.04
C LYS A 207 11.75 6.97 4.05
N ARG A 208 10.77 7.85 4.08
CA ARG A 208 10.64 8.92 5.08
C ARG A 208 10.56 8.38 6.51
N TYR A 209 9.97 7.19 6.69
CA TYR A 209 9.84 6.50 7.99
C TYR A 209 10.90 5.42 8.20
N GLY A 210 11.95 5.36 7.37
CA GLY A 210 12.97 4.31 7.43
C GLY A 210 12.48 2.96 6.92
N GLY A 211 11.32 2.94 6.25
CA GLY A 211 10.69 1.73 5.73
C GLY A 211 11.46 1.07 4.58
N ARG A 212 11.11 -0.18 4.35
CA ARG A 212 11.68 -1.03 3.30
C ARG A 212 10.89 -0.93 2.01
N VAL A 213 11.60 -0.99 0.89
CA VAL A 213 11.00 -1.12 -0.45
C VAL A 213 11.37 -2.50 -1.00
N ILE A 214 10.36 -3.24 -1.44
CA ILE A 214 10.52 -4.54 -2.09
C ILE A 214 9.86 -4.44 -3.47
N ALA A 215 10.66 -4.67 -4.51
CA ALA A 215 10.22 -4.57 -5.89
C ALA A 215 10.18 -5.94 -6.56
N GLN A 216 9.02 -6.33 -7.10
CA GLN A 216 8.92 -7.43 -8.04
C GLN A 216 9.25 -6.92 -9.44
N VAL A 217 10.21 -7.56 -10.12
CA VAL A 217 10.64 -7.14 -11.45
C VAL A 217 10.57 -8.30 -12.45
N LYS A 218 10.33 -7.97 -13.71
CA LYS A 218 10.30 -8.93 -14.80
C LYS A 218 11.71 -9.35 -15.21
N GLN A 219 12.66 -8.40 -15.19
CA GLN A 219 14.01 -8.61 -15.69
C GLN A 219 15.03 -7.80 -14.89
N VAL A 220 16.20 -8.40 -14.70
CA VAL A 220 17.40 -7.70 -14.17
C VAL A 220 18.40 -7.51 -15.30
N VAL A 221 18.99 -6.33 -15.39
CA VAL A 221 19.95 -5.95 -16.42
C VAL A 221 21.23 -5.36 -15.81
N GLN A 222 22.28 -5.27 -16.59
CA GLN A 222 23.55 -4.66 -16.19
C GLN A 222 23.37 -3.16 -15.93
N SER A 223 24.07 -2.66 -14.92
CA SER A 223 24.11 -1.22 -14.61
C SER A 223 24.54 -0.38 -15.81
N GLY A 224 23.87 0.75 -16.00
CA GLY A 224 24.15 1.67 -17.11
C GLY A 224 23.45 1.35 -18.44
N THR A 225 22.66 0.28 -18.50
CA THR A 225 21.86 -0.05 -19.70
C THR A 225 20.48 0.60 -19.73
N ILE A 226 19.95 1.01 -18.57
CA ILE A 226 18.68 1.71 -18.49
C ILE A 226 18.87 3.19 -18.84
N ASN A 227 18.06 3.72 -19.76
CA ASN A 227 18.03 5.15 -20.01
C ASN A 227 17.57 5.88 -18.73
N PRO A 228 18.33 6.87 -18.21
CA PRO A 228 17.97 7.59 -17.00
C PRO A 228 16.57 8.22 -17.00
N LYS A 229 16.03 8.59 -18.17
CA LYS A 229 14.68 9.13 -18.31
C LYS A 229 13.58 8.10 -18.07
N ASP A 230 13.89 6.81 -18.21
CA ASP A 230 12.95 5.71 -18.02
C ASP A 230 12.94 5.20 -16.58
N VAL A 231 13.88 5.65 -15.74
CA VAL A 231 13.94 5.30 -14.32
C VAL A 231 12.75 5.89 -13.59
N THR A 232 11.86 5.03 -13.12
CA THR A 232 10.69 5.41 -12.31
C THR A 232 11.07 5.51 -10.82
N VAL A 233 11.88 4.57 -10.32
CA VAL A 233 12.39 4.58 -8.94
C VAL A 233 13.90 4.49 -8.99
N PRO A 234 14.64 5.53 -8.54
CA PRO A 234 16.09 5.47 -8.40
C PRO A 234 16.53 4.41 -7.39
N GLY A 235 17.61 3.68 -7.70
CA GLY A 235 18.11 2.56 -6.89
C GLY A 235 18.49 2.92 -5.45
N VAL A 236 18.77 4.19 -5.17
CA VAL A 236 19.02 4.66 -3.79
C VAL A 236 17.81 4.44 -2.85
N PHE A 237 16.63 4.19 -3.39
CA PHE A 237 15.40 3.96 -2.63
C PHE A 237 14.99 2.48 -2.56
N ILE A 238 15.72 1.56 -3.21
CA ILE A 238 15.41 0.12 -3.24
C ILE A 238 16.40 -0.69 -2.42
#